data_df9dba1134ceb6e40e5a2be7aa8f3fdd
#
_entry.id   df9dba1134ceb6e40e5a2be7aa8f3fdd
#
_cell.length_a   1.000
_cell.length_b   1.000
_cell.length_c   1.000
_cell.angle_alpha   90.00
_cell.angle_beta   90.00
_cell.angle_gamma   90.00
#
_symmetry.space_group_name_H-M   'P 1'
#
loop_
_entity.id
_entity.type
_entity.pdbx_description
1 polymer ?
#
loop_
_entity_poly.entity_id
_entity_poly.type
_entity_poly.pdbx_seq_one_letter_code
_entity_poly.pdbx_strand_id
1 'polypeptide(L)'
;MNNELRNVAENMRELGLGALTHANRHAAYQDIVNDKWAELSVLQAAHAAEILIKAKIAEEHPLLIFEKFPKITDDNLSLLSLFEDGHTIEWSQLPNRLWATTSMHLPNKDVFIRFGKLRNSIQHFGAIPKDVNASLEILRFIYSVIDPFIYECWQLYAIDFDEDYDSYEHFPPILIDRKIEFLVSPRAAEYHEFWDSNLQKANDTYRLEMEKRIQDSLNKTSL
;
A
#
# COMPACT_ATOMS: atom_id res chain seq x y z
N MET A 1 -20.23 -2.54 -21.13
CA MET A 1 -19.60 -3.28 -20.03
C MET A 1 -20.70 -3.94 -19.22
N ASN A 2 -20.55 -5.22 -18.84
CA ASN A 2 -21.51 -5.94 -18.01
C ASN A 2 -21.73 -5.21 -16.69
N ASN A 3 -22.98 -5.09 -16.21
CA ASN A 3 -23.28 -4.37 -14.97
C ASN A 3 -22.56 -4.95 -13.75
N GLU A 4 -22.31 -6.26 -13.71
CA GLU A 4 -21.56 -6.93 -12.64
C GLU A 4 -20.10 -6.50 -12.55
N LEU A 5 -19.51 -6.09 -13.68
CA LEU A 5 -18.09 -5.65 -13.73
C LEU A 5 -17.89 -4.16 -13.43
N ARG A 6 -18.98 -3.40 -13.34
CA ARG A 6 -18.92 -1.93 -13.26
C ARG A 6 -18.21 -1.42 -12.00
N ASN A 7 -18.39 -2.08 -10.85
CA ASN A 7 -17.88 -1.63 -9.56
C ASN A 7 -16.61 -2.40 -9.12
N VAL A 8 -16.07 -3.27 -9.97
CA VAL A 8 -14.91 -4.12 -9.59
C VAL A 8 -13.72 -3.28 -9.17
N ALA A 9 -13.37 -2.23 -9.92
CA ALA A 9 -12.23 -1.38 -9.60
C ALA A 9 -12.41 -0.65 -8.25
N GLU A 10 -13.61 -0.11 -7.99
CA GLU A 10 -13.93 0.57 -6.74
C GLU A 10 -13.90 -0.38 -5.54
N ASN A 11 -14.56 -1.53 -5.64
CA ASN A 11 -14.55 -2.55 -4.60
C ASN A 11 -13.13 -3.03 -4.28
N MET A 12 -12.29 -3.21 -5.32
CA MET A 12 -10.89 -3.58 -5.13
C MET A 12 -10.09 -2.45 -4.45
N ARG A 13 -10.32 -1.20 -4.82
CA ARG A 13 -9.67 -0.06 -4.17
C ARG A 13 -10.02 0.00 -2.69
N GLU A 14 -11.29 -0.10 -2.34
CA GLU A 14 -11.76 -0.11 -0.94
C GLU A 14 -11.15 -1.27 -0.14
N LEU A 15 -11.15 -2.47 -0.69
CA LEU A 15 -10.52 -3.64 -0.07
C LEU A 15 -9.01 -3.44 0.12
N GLY A 16 -8.33 -2.90 -0.90
CA GLY A 16 -6.90 -2.63 -0.84
C GLY A 16 -6.54 -1.57 0.20
N LEU A 17 -7.34 -0.52 0.33
CA LEU A 17 -7.17 0.51 1.37
C LEU A 17 -7.45 -0.04 2.77
N GLY A 18 -8.46 -0.88 2.95
CA GLY A 18 -8.70 -1.60 4.20
C GLY A 18 -7.53 -2.50 4.60
N ALA A 19 -6.97 -3.25 3.65
CA ALA A 19 -5.77 -4.05 3.90
C ALA A 19 -4.53 -3.19 4.24
N LEU A 20 -4.40 -1.99 3.64
CA LEU A 20 -3.35 -1.02 3.96
C LEU A 20 -3.49 -0.50 5.40
N THR A 21 -4.71 -0.21 5.85
CA THR A 21 -5.00 0.21 7.23
C THR A 21 -4.48 -0.83 8.24
N HIS A 22 -4.82 -2.10 8.06
CA HIS A 22 -4.29 -3.19 8.89
C HIS A 22 -2.76 -3.31 8.81
N ALA A 23 -2.19 -3.21 7.60
CA ALA A 23 -0.75 -3.32 7.41
C ALA A 23 0.02 -2.21 8.14
N ASN A 24 -0.45 -0.96 8.09
CA ASN A 24 0.13 0.17 8.81
C ASN A 24 0.13 -0.08 10.32
N ARG A 25 -1.04 -0.40 10.88
CA ARG A 25 -1.20 -0.68 12.30
C ARG A 25 -0.26 -1.79 12.77
N HIS A 26 -0.28 -2.90 12.07
CA HIS A 26 0.49 -4.08 12.45
C HIS A 26 2.00 -3.92 12.24
N ALA A 27 2.43 -3.07 11.30
CA ALA A 27 3.85 -2.75 11.12
C ALA A 27 4.38 -1.78 12.17
N ALA A 28 3.56 -0.86 12.66
CA ALA A 28 3.97 0.15 13.64
C ALA A 28 4.04 -0.41 15.06
N TYR A 29 3.06 -1.23 15.43
CA TYR A 29 2.87 -1.73 16.79
C TYR A 29 3.09 -3.24 16.86
N GLN A 30 3.53 -3.72 18.00
CA GLN A 30 3.71 -5.16 18.26
C GLN A 30 2.57 -5.67 19.13
N ASP A 31 2.03 -6.84 18.79
CA ASP A 31 1.11 -7.55 19.65
C ASP A 31 1.91 -8.48 20.58
N ILE A 32 1.69 -8.36 21.90
CA ILE A 32 2.37 -9.17 22.93
C ILE A 32 1.86 -10.62 22.90
N VAL A 33 0.64 -10.84 22.44
CA VAL A 33 -0.02 -12.15 22.46
C VAL A 33 0.24 -12.95 21.17
N ASN A 34 0.39 -12.27 20.04
CA ASN A 34 0.59 -12.91 18.74
C ASN A 34 2.03 -12.76 18.26
N ASP A 35 2.84 -13.76 18.44
CA ASP A 35 4.25 -13.82 18.02
C ASP A 35 4.42 -13.86 16.48
N LYS A 36 3.33 -14.06 15.73
CA LYS A 36 3.29 -14.04 14.25
C LYS A 36 2.78 -12.73 13.64
N TRP A 37 2.65 -11.72 14.48
CA TRP A 37 2.11 -10.43 14.07
C TRP A 37 2.86 -9.79 12.89
N ALA A 38 4.19 -9.82 12.93
CA ALA A 38 5.04 -9.26 11.89
C ALA A 38 4.91 -10.02 10.56
N GLU A 39 4.88 -11.37 10.60
CA GLU A 39 4.68 -12.20 9.42
C GLU A 39 3.34 -11.94 8.75
N LEU A 40 2.27 -11.84 9.54
CA LEU A 40 0.93 -11.53 9.05
C LEU A 40 0.87 -10.14 8.42
N SER A 41 1.55 -9.16 9.00
CA SER A 41 1.63 -7.79 8.46
C SER A 41 2.30 -7.75 7.08
N VAL A 42 3.34 -8.57 6.84
CA VAL A 42 3.96 -8.67 5.50
C VAL A 42 2.94 -9.16 4.47
N LEU A 43 2.13 -10.17 4.82
CA LEU A 43 1.10 -10.70 3.93
C LEU A 43 0.02 -9.66 3.65
N GLN A 44 -0.40 -8.88 4.66
CA GLN A 44 -1.38 -7.81 4.52
C GLN A 44 -0.87 -6.66 3.66
N ALA A 45 0.36 -6.20 3.86
CA ALA A 45 0.97 -5.15 3.04
C ALA A 45 1.13 -5.60 1.57
N ALA A 46 1.53 -6.85 1.36
CA ALA A 46 1.59 -7.41 0.01
C ALA A 46 0.21 -7.50 -0.64
N HIS A 47 -0.80 -7.95 0.10
CA HIS A 47 -2.18 -8.02 -0.39
C HIS A 47 -2.71 -6.63 -0.73
N ALA A 48 -2.50 -5.63 0.14
CA ALA A 48 -2.87 -4.24 -0.12
C ALA A 48 -2.29 -3.74 -1.45
N ALA A 49 -0.97 -3.90 -1.65
CA ALA A 49 -0.31 -3.47 -2.87
C ALA A 49 -0.84 -4.20 -4.12
N GLU A 50 -1.00 -5.52 -4.04
CA GLU A 50 -1.52 -6.32 -5.15
C GLU A 50 -2.91 -5.86 -5.57
N ILE A 51 -3.82 -5.69 -4.61
CA ILE A 51 -5.22 -5.30 -4.87
C ILE A 51 -5.30 -3.86 -5.36
N LEU A 52 -4.54 -2.91 -4.79
CA LEU A 52 -4.52 -1.52 -5.22
C LEU A 52 -3.99 -1.37 -6.65
N ILE A 53 -2.92 -2.09 -7.02
CA ILE A 53 -2.40 -2.08 -8.39
C ILE A 53 -3.42 -2.68 -9.36
N LYS A 54 -4.06 -3.80 -8.98
CA LYS A 54 -5.14 -4.40 -9.79
C LYS A 54 -6.34 -3.47 -9.90
N ALA A 55 -6.71 -2.74 -8.84
CA ALA A 55 -7.78 -1.75 -8.87
C ALA A 55 -7.50 -0.68 -9.94
N LYS A 56 -6.27 -0.14 -9.96
CA LYS A 56 -5.88 0.86 -10.97
C LYS A 56 -5.92 0.31 -12.39
N ILE A 57 -5.47 -0.91 -12.61
CA ILE A 57 -5.58 -1.59 -13.91
C ILE A 57 -7.05 -1.81 -14.29
N ALA A 58 -7.91 -2.18 -13.33
CA ALA A 58 -9.33 -2.44 -13.53
C ALA A 58 -10.14 -1.16 -13.84
N GLU A 59 -9.65 0.04 -13.50
CA GLU A 59 -10.25 1.31 -13.90
C GLU A 59 -10.29 1.46 -15.43
N GLU A 60 -9.26 0.96 -16.14
CA GLU A 60 -9.26 0.94 -17.60
C GLU A 60 -10.24 -0.11 -18.12
N HIS A 61 -10.17 -1.33 -17.63
CA HIS A 61 -11.15 -2.38 -17.84
C HIS A 61 -10.92 -3.56 -16.87
N PRO A 62 -11.96 -4.05 -16.17
CA PRO A 62 -11.81 -5.13 -15.16
C PRO A 62 -11.17 -6.41 -15.68
N LEU A 63 -11.34 -6.75 -16.94
CA LEU A 63 -10.75 -7.95 -17.51
C LEU A 63 -9.23 -7.87 -17.69
N LEU A 64 -8.62 -6.68 -17.62
CA LEU A 64 -7.18 -6.50 -17.75
C LEU A 64 -6.36 -7.06 -16.57
N ILE A 65 -7.03 -7.36 -15.44
CA ILE A 65 -6.39 -8.01 -14.29
C ILE A 65 -6.22 -9.53 -14.48
N PHE A 66 -6.78 -10.10 -15.55
CA PHE A 66 -6.67 -11.53 -15.83
C PHE A 66 -5.52 -11.83 -16.78
N GLU A 67 -4.81 -12.92 -16.52
CA GLU A 67 -3.83 -13.52 -17.43
C GLU A 67 -4.53 -14.50 -18.38
N LYS A 68 -5.44 -15.28 -17.82
CA LYS A 68 -6.25 -16.25 -18.58
C LYS A 68 -7.71 -16.01 -18.30
N PHE A 69 -8.48 -15.91 -19.39
CA PHE A 69 -9.94 -15.85 -19.31
C PHE A 69 -10.54 -17.25 -19.19
N PRO A 70 -11.70 -17.39 -18.53
CA PRO A 70 -12.47 -18.61 -18.61
C PRO A 70 -12.86 -18.88 -20.07
N LYS A 71 -13.12 -20.15 -20.38
CA LYS A 71 -13.71 -20.51 -21.67
C LYS A 71 -15.13 -19.95 -21.71
N ILE A 72 -15.33 -18.92 -22.51
CA ILE A 72 -16.65 -18.32 -22.71
C ILE A 72 -17.38 -19.21 -23.69
N THR A 73 -18.42 -19.91 -23.22
CA THR A 73 -19.27 -20.80 -24.03
C THR A 73 -20.56 -20.13 -24.48
N ASP A 74 -20.96 -19.04 -23.79
CA ASP A 74 -22.18 -18.28 -24.03
C ASP A 74 -21.89 -16.77 -24.11
N ASP A 75 -22.86 -16.00 -24.59
CA ASP A 75 -22.76 -14.53 -24.70
C ASP A 75 -22.75 -13.81 -23.32
N ASN A 76 -22.83 -14.55 -22.22
CA ASN A 76 -22.87 -14.04 -20.85
C ASN A 76 -21.57 -14.36 -20.09
N LEU A 77 -20.72 -13.35 -19.92
CA LEU A 77 -19.61 -13.41 -18.99
C LEU A 77 -20.10 -12.97 -17.60
N SER A 78 -20.15 -13.89 -16.63
CA SER A 78 -20.52 -13.58 -15.25
C SER A 78 -19.29 -13.44 -14.35
N LEU A 79 -19.42 -12.71 -13.23
CA LEU A 79 -18.38 -12.67 -12.20
C LEU A 79 -18.05 -14.05 -11.66
N LEU A 80 -19.06 -14.91 -11.51
CA LEU A 80 -18.87 -16.27 -11.01
C LEU A 80 -17.94 -17.09 -11.93
N SER A 81 -18.15 -17.03 -13.24
CA SER A 81 -17.28 -17.74 -14.19
C SER A 81 -15.85 -17.19 -14.19
N LEU A 82 -15.67 -15.88 -13.94
CA LEU A 82 -14.35 -15.28 -13.78
C LEU A 82 -13.66 -15.74 -12.49
N PHE A 83 -14.40 -15.95 -11.41
CA PHE A 83 -13.83 -16.46 -10.15
C PHE A 83 -13.48 -17.95 -10.21
N GLU A 84 -14.30 -18.77 -10.88
CA GLU A 84 -14.10 -20.22 -10.95
C GLU A 84 -12.98 -20.62 -11.92
N ASP A 85 -12.90 -19.97 -13.09
CA ASP A 85 -12.04 -20.40 -14.19
C ASP A 85 -10.98 -19.36 -14.58
N GLY A 86 -11.12 -18.11 -14.12
CA GLY A 86 -10.19 -17.03 -14.44
C GLY A 86 -8.91 -17.07 -13.60
N HIS A 87 -7.77 -16.79 -14.23
CA HIS A 87 -6.50 -16.66 -13.53
C HIS A 87 -6.05 -15.21 -13.59
N THR A 88 -5.96 -14.56 -12.41
CA THR A 88 -5.47 -13.18 -12.34
C THR A 88 -3.95 -13.12 -12.50
N ILE A 89 -3.47 -11.95 -12.96
CA ILE A 89 -2.03 -11.70 -13.12
C ILE A 89 -1.28 -11.91 -11.80
N GLU A 90 -0.08 -12.49 -11.91
CA GLU A 90 0.78 -12.74 -10.76
C GLU A 90 1.52 -11.47 -10.29
N TRP A 91 1.99 -11.50 -9.03
CA TRP A 91 2.75 -10.42 -8.41
C TRP A 91 3.87 -9.87 -9.29
N SER A 92 4.69 -10.74 -9.87
CA SER A 92 5.84 -10.36 -10.70
C SER A 92 5.47 -9.60 -11.97
N GLN A 93 4.25 -9.79 -12.47
CA GLN A 93 3.73 -9.19 -13.70
C GLN A 93 3.05 -7.84 -13.46
N LEU A 94 2.64 -7.53 -12.21
CA LEU A 94 1.88 -6.32 -11.86
C LEU A 94 2.52 -5.02 -12.36
N PRO A 95 3.84 -4.75 -12.15
CA PRO A 95 4.42 -3.50 -12.60
C PRO A 95 4.40 -3.31 -14.12
N ASN A 96 4.60 -4.38 -14.86
CA ASN A 96 4.60 -4.34 -16.32
C ASN A 96 3.17 -4.22 -16.87
N ARG A 97 2.19 -4.88 -16.26
CA ARG A 97 0.79 -4.77 -16.63
C ARG A 97 0.25 -3.38 -16.34
N LEU A 98 0.57 -2.82 -15.16
CA LEU A 98 0.22 -1.44 -14.81
C LEU A 98 0.72 -0.47 -15.87
N TRP A 99 2.01 -0.51 -16.20
CA TRP A 99 2.57 0.36 -17.23
C TRP A 99 1.89 0.17 -18.60
N ALA A 100 1.69 -1.07 -19.02
CA ALA A 100 1.13 -1.37 -20.34
C ALA A 100 -0.33 -0.91 -20.49
N THR A 101 -1.10 -0.85 -19.39
CA THR A 101 -2.53 -0.49 -19.42
C THR A 101 -2.79 0.96 -19.09
N THR A 102 -1.98 1.57 -18.22
CA THR A 102 -2.22 2.92 -17.68
C THR A 102 -1.13 3.94 -18.01
N SER A 103 -0.02 3.49 -18.61
CA SER A 103 1.21 4.27 -18.80
C SER A 103 1.88 4.74 -17.50
N MET A 104 1.43 4.26 -16.33
CA MET A 104 2.00 4.59 -15.03
C MET A 104 3.12 3.62 -14.65
N HIS A 105 4.21 4.13 -14.12
CA HIS A 105 5.29 3.31 -13.57
C HIS A 105 5.08 3.11 -12.06
N LEU A 106 5.19 1.86 -11.61
CA LEU A 106 5.16 1.60 -10.18
C LEU A 106 6.39 2.23 -9.50
N PRO A 107 6.20 3.09 -8.49
CA PRO A 107 7.31 3.68 -7.73
C PRO A 107 8.17 2.60 -7.10
N ASN A 108 9.49 2.81 -7.08
CA ASN A 108 10.46 1.91 -6.42
C ASN A 108 10.26 0.41 -6.74
N LYS A 109 10.11 0.09 -8.02
CA LYS A 109 9.88 -1.28 -8.53
C LYS A 109 10.81 -2.32 -7.90
N ASP A 110 12.08 -1.98 -7.62
CA ASP A 110 13.04 -2.90 -7.01
C ASP A 110 12.67 -3.24 -5.56
N VAL A 111 12.13 -2.28 -4.81
CA VAL A 111 11.59 -2.51 -3.46
C VAL A 111 10.38 -3.44 -3.55
N PHE A 112 9.48 -3.22 -4.50
CA PHE A 112 8.33 -4.07 -4.75
C PHE A 112 8.73 -5.53 -5.05
N ILE A 113 9.72 -5.73 -5.93
CA ILE A 113 10.21 -7.08 -6.28
C ILE A 113 10.85 -7.76 -5.06
N ARG A 114 11.67 -7.02 -4.29
CA ARG A 114 12.29 -7.54 -3.07
C ARG A 114 11.26 -7.92 -2.01
N PHE A 115 10.25 -7.08 -1.80
CA PHE A 115 9.16 -7.34 -0.86
C PHE A 115 8.35 -8.59 -1.26
N GLY A 116 8.14 -8.83 -2.55
CA GLY A 116 7.52 -10.05 -3.06
C GLY A 116 8.29 -11.32 -2.70
N LYS A 117 9.63 -11.27 -2.64
CA LYS A 117 10.44 -12.41 -2.17
C LYS A 117 10.24 -12.68 -0.67
N LEU A 118 10.16 -11.62 0.14
CA LEU A 118 9.86 -11.72 1.58
C LEU A 118 8.46 -12.32 1.81
N ARG A 119 7.46 -11.81 1.10
CA ARG A 119 6.08 -12.35 1.12
C ARG A 119 6.06 -13.84 0.77
N ASN A 120 6.77 -14.25 -0.29
CA ASN A 120 6.83 -15.65 -0.71
C ASN A 120 7.51 -16.54 0.34
N SER A 121 8.56 -16.05 1.02
CA SER A 121 9.21 -16.78 2.12
C SER A 121 8.21 -17.08 3.24
N ILE A 122 7.40 -16.12 3.62
CA ILE A 122 6.38 -16.30 4.65
C ILE A 122 5.26 -17.21 4.17
N GLN A 123 4.74 -16.98 2.97
CA GLN A 123 3.61 -17.73 2.43
C GLN A 123 3.91 -19.22 2.24
N HIS A 124 5.14 -19.57 1.84
CA HIS A 124 5.50 -20.94 1.53
C HIS A 124 6.27 -21.65 2.65
N PHE A 125 6.97 -20.92 3.50
CA PHE A 125 7.83 -21.48 4.54
C PHE A 125 7.46 -21.06 5.97
N GLY A 126 6.52 -20.10 6.12
CA GLY A 126 6.11 -19.57 7.43
C GLY A 126 7.25 -18.86 8.19
N ALA A 127 8.28 -18.38 7.49
CA ALA A 127 9.48 -17.86 8.12
C ALA A 127 9.96 -16.55 7.47
N ILE A 128 10.48 -15.67 8.33
CA ILE A 128 11.26 -14.49 7.97
C ILE A 128 12.75 -14.81 8.14
N PRO A 129 13.64 -14.41 7.23
CA PRO A 129 15.09 -14.52 7.45
C PRO A 129 15.50 -13.81 8.75
N LYS A 130 16.42 -14.42 9.54
CA LYS A 130 16.77 -13.97 10.89
C LYS A 130 17.28 -12.53 11.00
N ASP A 131 17.86 -12.03 9.92
CA ASP A 131 18.51 -10.69 9.86
C ASP A 131 17.52 -9.63 9.33
N VAL A 132 16.25 -9.98 9.06
CA VAL A 132 15.24 -9.07 8.52
C VAL A 132 14.35 -8.55 9.62
N ASN A 133 14.34 -7.23 9.80
CA ASN A 133 13.34 -6.56 10.62
C ASN A 133 12.06 -6.36 9.79
N ALA A 134 11.10 -7.27 9.96
CA ALA A 134 9.87 -7.28 9.19
C ALA A 134 9.10 -5.96 9.30
N SER A 135 8.93 -5.42 10.50
CA SER A 135 8.26 -4.15 10.75
C SER A 135 8.87 -3.00 9.94
N LEU A 136 10.20 -2.90 9.94
CA LEU A 136 10.90 -1.86 9.17
C LEU A 136 10.76 -2.07 7.66
N GLU A 137 10.84 -3.31 7.18
CA GLU A 137 10.68 -3.62 5.75
C GLU A 137 9.25 -3.37 5.26
N ILE A 138 8.23 -3.62 6.09
CA ILE A 138 6.84 -3.31 5.77
C ILE A 138 6.64 -1.80 5.64
N LEU A 139 7.09 -1.02 6.64
CA LEU A 139 6.95 0.44 6.60
C LEU A 139 7.72 1.04 5.40
N ARG A 140 8.94 0.58 5.14
CA ARG A 140 9.68 0.98 3.94
C ARG A 140 8.92 0.67 2.65
N PHE A 141 8.32 -0.51 2.57
CA PHE A 141 7.54 -0.90 1.41
C PHE A 141 6.29 -0.03 1.26
N ILE A 142 5.51 0.15 2.32
CA ILE A 142 4.30 0.97 2.28
C ILE A 142 4.65 2.40 1.84
N TYR A 143 5.60 3.05 2.52
CA TYR A 143 5.86 4.48 2.30
C TYR A 143 6.75 4.79 1.09
N SER A 144 7.49 3.81 0.57
CA SER A 144 8.24 4.03 -0.67
C SER A 144 7.52 3.54 -1.93
N VAL A 145 6.57 2.61 -1.83
CA VAL A 145 5.88 2.03 -2.99
C VAL A 145 4.39 2.39 -2.99
N ILE A 146 3.67 2.04 -1.91
CA ILE A 146 2.21 2.20 -1.88
C ILE A 146 1.82 3.68 -1.74
N ASP A 147 2.45 4.42 -0.83
CA ASP A 147 2.14 5.83 -0.56
C ASP A 147 2.25 6.71 -1.82
N PRO A 148 3.40 6.76 -2.54
CA PRO A 148 3.47 7.54 -3.76
C PRO A 148 2.56 6.99 -4.87
N PHE A 149 2.30 5.68 -4.91
CA PHE A 149 1.41 5.07 -5.89
C PHE A 149 -0.05 5.52 -5.69
N ILE A 150 -0.59 5.41 -4.48
CA ILE A 150 -1.99 5.81 -4.21
C ILE A 150 -2.17 7.33 -4.31
N TYR A 151 -1.12 8.09 -4.01
CA TYR A 151 -1.15 9.54 -4.22
C TYR A 151 -1.22 9.89 -5.72
N GLU A 152 -0.41 9.26 -6.56
CA GLU A 152 -0.45 9.50 -8.00
C GLU A 152 -1.79 9.06 -8.61
N CYS A 153 -2.35 7.93 -8.16
CA CYS A 153 -3.61 7.42 -8.69
C CYS A 153 -4.85 8.20 -8.23
N TRP A 154 -4.92 8.53 -6.94
CA TRP A 154 -6.19 8.97 -6.32
C TRP A 154 -6.02 10.14 -5.35
N GLN A 155 -4.83 10.75 -5.26
CA GLN A 155 -4.50 11.82 -4.28
C GLN A 155 -4.73 11.39 -2.83
N LEU A 156 -4.54 10.10 -2.53
CA LEU A 156 -4.64 9.52 -1.20
C LEU A 156 -3.24 9.42 -0.57
N TYR A 157 -3.19 9.46 0.74
CA TYR A 157 -1.95 9.40 1.52
C TYR A 157 -1.98 8.18 2.43
N ALA A 158 -0.93 7.36 2.43
CA ALA A 158 -0.90 6.15 3.25
C ALA A 158 -0.99 6.45 4.76
N ILE A 159 -0.53 7.63 5.19
CA ILE A 159 -0.60 8.08 6.58
C ILE A 159 -2.05 8.24 7.11
N ASP A 160 -3.02 8.42 6.22
CA ASP A 160 -4.43 8.57 6.58
C ASP A 160 -5.14 7.22 6.80
N PHE A 161 -4.46 6.11 6.50
CA PHE A 161 -4.97 4.75 6.64
C PHE A 161 -4.33 4.06 7.84
N ASP A 162 -4.91 4.29 9.03
CA ASP A 162 -4.59 3.59 10.29
C ASP A 162 -5.90 3.27 11.03
N GLU A 163 -5.89 2.28 11.89
CA GLU A 163 -7.05 1.85 12.69
C GLU A 163 -7.29 2.73 13.91
N ASP A 164 -6.32 3.56 14.30
CA ASP A 164 -6.42 4.38 15.50
C ASP A 164 -7.06 5.73 15.21
N TYR A 165 -7.95 6.17 16.09
CA TYR A 165 -8.62 7.46 15.95
C TYR A 165 -7.65 8.64 16.12
N ASP A 166 -6.65 8.50 17.00
CA ASP A 166 -5.62 9.52 17.29
C ASP A 166 -4.28 9.22 16.58
N SER A 167 -4.35 8.54 15.43
CA SER A 167 -3.17 8.07 14.70
C SER A 167 -2.19 9.18 14.35
N TYR A 168 -2.66 10.39 14.04
CA TYR A 168 -1.78 11.50 13.65
C TYR A 168 -0.87 12.02 14.77
N GLU A 169 -1.19 11.77 16.04
CA GLU A 169 -0.33 12.13 17.17
C GLU A 169 0.79 11.10 17.38
N HIS A 170 0.50 9.82 17.12
CA HIS A 170 1.34 8.71 17.55
C HIS A 170 2.05 7.98 16.42
N PHE A 171 1.42 7.88 15.27
CA PHE A 171 1.97 7.11 14.16
C PHE A 171 3.10 7.82 13.40
N PRO A 172 2.99 9.13 13.00
CA PRO A 172 4.09 9.84 12.36
C PRO A 172 5.39 9.87 13.17
N PRO A 173 5.38 10.07 14.51
CA PRO A 173 6.57 9.90 15.36
C PRO A 173 7.29 8.57 15.16
N ILE A 174 6.56 7.45 15.03
CA ILE A 174 7.15 6.13 14.77
C ILE A 174 7.87 6.08 13.43
N LEU A 175 7.30 6.67 12.39
CA LEU A 175 7.92 6.75 11.06
C LEU A 175 9.20 7.60 11.10
N ILE A 176 9.13 8.75 11.77
CA ILE A 176 10.27 9.69 11.93
C ILE A 176 11.42 9.01 12.68
N ASP A 177 11.15 8.36 13.80
CA ASP A 177 12.17 7.65 14.61
C ASP A 177 12.83 6.51 13.81
N ARG A 178 12.10 5.89 12.89
CA ARG A 178 12.60 4.87 11.97
C ARG A 178 13.19 5.42 10.67
N LYS A 179 13.21 6.73 10.51
CA LYS A 179 13.70 7.44 9.31
C LYS A 179 12.99 7.01 8.03
N ILE A 180 11.68 6.79 8.13
CA ILE A 180 10.81 6.50 7.01
C ILE A 180 10.26 7.83 6.49
N GLU A 181 10.58 8.18 5.26
CA GLU A 181 9.97 9.31 4.58
C GLU A 181 8.55 8.95 4.13
N PHE A 182 7.61 9.85 4.33
CA PHE A 182 6.21 9.68 3.95
C PHE A 182 5.63 10.95 3.34
N LEU A 183 4.57 10.82 2.56
CA LEU A 183 3.79 11.96 2.09
C LEU A 183 2.91 12.46 3.24
N VAL A 184 2.99 13.74 3.52
CA VAL A 184 2.20 14.35 4.59
C VAL A 184 0.86 14.81 4.03
N SER A 185 -0.26 14.24 4.51
CA SER A 185 -1.58 14.72 4.13
C SER A 185 -1.88 16.08 4.78
N PRO A 186 -2.79 16.88 4.21
CA PRO A 186 -3.23 18.12 4.83
C PRO A 186 -3.71 17.93 6.27
N ARG A 187 -4.47 16.86 6.51
CA ARG A 187 -4.98 16.52 7.84
C ARG A 187 -3.85 16.13 8.81
N ALA A 188 -2.91 15.30 8.37
CA ALA A 188 -1.76 14.93 9.19
C ALA A 188 -0.89 16.14 9.53
N ALA A 189 -0.73 17.09 8.58
CA ALA A 189 0.05 18.30 8.80
C ALA A 189 -0.48 19.18 9.95
N GLU A 190 -1.79 19.18 10.22
CA GLU A 190 -2.40 19.92 11.34
C GLU A 190 -1.90 19.43 12.70
N TYR A 191 -1.41 18.19 12.78
CA TYR A 191 -0.89 17.57 14.00
C TYR A 191 0.64 17.61 14.11
N HIS A 192 1.33 18.36 13.25
CA HIS A 192 2.80 18.35 13.17
C HIS A 192 3.50 18.74 14.47
N GLU A 193 2.89 19.55 15.33
CA GLU A 193 3.45 19.96 16.62
C GLU A 193 3.75 18.74 17.52
N PHE A 194 2.99 17.67 17.41
CA PHE A 194 3.23 16.42 18.15
C PHE A 194 4.51 15.70 17.68
N TRP A 195 5.04 16.04 16.50
CA TRP A 195 6.20 15.39 15.89
C TRP A 195 7.51 16.16 16.09
N ASP A 196 7.47 17.41 16.56
CA ASP A 196 8.63 18.30 16.66
C ASP A 196 9.77 17.65 17.43
N SER A 197 9.48 17.02 18.57
CA SER A 197 10.52 16.38 19.39
C SER A 197 11.24 15.23 18.67
N ASN A 198 10.56 14.53 17.76
CA ASN A 198 11.12 13.43 16.96
C ASN A 198 11.90 14.00 15.77
N LEU A 199 11.39 15.03 15.11
CA LEU A 199 12.08 15.72 14.02
C LEU A 199 13.40 16.33 14.46
N GLN A 200 13.46 16.95 15.65
CA GLN A 200 14.69 17.54 16.21
C GLN A 200 15.78 16.49 16.50
N LYS A 201 15.42 15.22 16.72
CA LYS A 201 16.38 14.12 16.91
C LYS A 201 16.85 13.49 15.60
N ALA A 202 16.16 13.77 14.49
CA ALA A 202 16.52 13.25 13.18
C ALA A 202 17.76 13.98 12.63
N ASN A 203 18.41 13.39 11.61
CA ASN A 203 19.49 14.08 10.91
C ASN A 203 18.92 15.25 10.08
N ASP A 204 19.77 16.24 9.80
CA ASP A 204 19.35 17.49 9.16
C ASP A 204 18.70 17.27 7.79
N THR A 205 19.21 16.36 6.98
CA THR A 205 18.66 16.09 5.63
C THR A 205 17.23 15.57 5.71
N TYR A 206 16.97 14.59 6.57
CA TYR A 206 15.63 14.01 6.77
C TYR A 206 14.69 15.07 7.36
N ARG A 207 15.16 15.81 8.39
CA ARG A 207 14.36 16.85 9.03
C ARG A 207 13.91 17.92 8.04
N LEU A 208 14.83 18.48 7.27
CA LEU A 208 14.51 19.51 6.27
C LEU A 208 13.52 19.02 5.21
N GLU A 209 13.66 17.79 4.77
CA GLU A 209 12.71 17.21 3.81
C GLU A 209 11.30 17.07 4.41
N MET A 210 11.20 16.57 5.64
CA MET A 210 9.89 16.40 6.30
C MET A 210 9.26 17.76 6.67
N GLU A 211 10.03 18.72 7.16
CA GLU A 211 9.56 20.08 7.42
C GLU A 211 9.00 20.74 6.15
N LYS A 212 9.67 20.55 5.02
CA LYS A 212 9.18 21.01 3.72
C LYS A 212 7.86 20.35 3.35
N ARG A 213 7.73 19.02 3.48
CA ARG A 213 6.47 18.30 3.18
C ARG A 213 5.31 18.76 4.07
N ILE A 214 5.57 19.02 5.35
CA ILE A 214 4.59 19.57 6.29
C ILE A 214 4.13 20.96 5.80
N GLN A 215 5.08 21.84 5.49
CA GLN A 215 4.75 23.19 5.05
C GLN A 215 3.98 23.21 3.72
N ASP A 216 4.38 22.37 2.77
CA ASP A 216 3.69 22.22 1.48
C ASP A 216 2.25 21.75 1.67
N SER A 217 1.99 20.87 2.65
CA SER A 217 0.64 20.39 2.97
C SER A 217 -0.22 21.40 3.70
N LEU A 218 0.35 22.15 4.65
CA LEU A 218 -0.38 23.24 5.33
C LEU A 218 -0.82 24.34 4.35
N ASN A 219 0.03 24.64 3.36
CA ASN A 219 -0.29 25.62 2.32
C ASN A 219 -1.46 25.15 1.42
N LYS A 220 -1.66 23.83 1.22
CA LYS A 220 -2.80 23.30 0.46
C LYS A 220 -4.13 23.45 1.20
N THR A 221 -4.13 23.45 2.53
CA THR A 221 -5.33 23.61 3.36
C THR A 221 -5.84 25.06 3.37
N SER A 222 -4.99 26.02 3.04
CA SER A 222 -5.30 27.46 3.09
C SER A 222 -5.90 28.01 1.79
N LEU A 223 -6.11 27.18 0.77
CA LEU A 223 -6.73 27.48 -0.52
C LEU A 223 -8.10 26.82 -0.67
#